data_3f1e79b81109f0fffb166e1fbb09e733
#
_entry.id   3f1e79b81109f0fffb166e1fbb09e733
#
_cell.length_a   1.000
_cell.length_b   1.000
_cell.length_c   1.000
_cell.angle_alpha   90.00
_cell.angle_beta   90.00
_cell.angle_gamma   90.00
#
_symmetry.space_group_name_H-M   'P 1'
#
loop_
_entity.id
_entity.type
_entity.pdbx_description
1 polymer ?
#
loop_
_entity_poly.entity_id
_entity_poly.type
_entity_poly.pdbx_seq_one_letter_code
_entity_poly.pdbx_strand_id
1 'polypeptide(L)'
;IEDGTVLEKPLIEFCYKNDELNDPLIAREHIYAFDWASPIEINKITDQCLRINDFMQGMFKGVGIKLVDFKLEFGRLNQDGKKKIILADEISPDTCRLWDVTSEEKLDKDRFRKDLGNLLEAYQEVARRLNILHEETNVRAVKFGKLRSIKNQK
;
A
#
# COMPACT_ATOMS: atom_id res chain seq x y z
N ILE A 1 -7.87 -18.74 9.28
CA ILE A 1 -6.45 -18.33 9.50
C ILE A 1 -6.51 -17.08 10.35
N GLU A 2 -5.72 -17.01 11.41
CA GLU A 2 -5.62 -15.82 12.26
C GLU A 2 -4.88 -14.69 11.55
N ASP A 3 -5.25 -13.45 11.86
CA ASP A 3 -4.55 -12.27 11.35
C ASP A 3 -3.06 -12.33 11.69
N GLY A 4 -2.21 -12.06 10.70
CA GLY A 4 -0.77 -12.08 10.88
C GLY A 4 -0.11 -13.46 10.83
N THR A 5 -0.87 -14.53 10.54
CA THR A 5 -0.29 -15.86 10.27
C THR A 5 0.66 -15.78 9.08
N VAL A 6 1.87 -16.32 9.25
CA VAL A 6 2.86 -16.39 8.16
C VAL A 6 2.45 -17.48 7.19
N LEU A 7 2.26 -17.12 5.94
CA LEU A 7 1.99 -18.07 4.86
C LEU A 7 3.30 -18.64 4.30
N GLU A 8 3.29 -19.92 3.95
CA GLU A 8 4.46 -20.57 3.31
C GLU A 8 4.79 -19.96 1.94
N LYS A 9 3.79 -19.45 1.26
CA LYS A 9 3.93 -18.77 -0.04
C LYS A 9 3.13 -17.48 -0.03
N PRO A 10 3.63 -16.41 -0.70
CA PRO A 10 2.87 -15.18 -0.85
C PRO A 10 1.53 -15.44 -1.56
N LEU A 11 0.46 -14.88 -1.03
CA LEU A 11 -0.85 -14.87 -1.68
C LEU A 11 -1.00 -13.56 -2.45
N ILE A 12 -1.39 -13.65 -3.72
CA ILE A 12 -1.70 -12.50 -4.57
C ILE A 12 -3.19 -12.51 -4.88
N GLU A 13 -3.84 -11.41 -4.51
CA GLU A 13 -5.25 -11.15 -4.81
C GLU A 13 -5.35 -9.98 -5.78
N PHE A 14 -6.41 -9.97 -6.59
CA PHE A 14 -6.69 -8.88 -7.52
C PHE A 14 -7.96 -8.16 -7.10
N CYS A 15 -7.91 -6.83 -7.14
CA CYS A 15 -9.08 -5.98 -6.96
C CYS A 15 -9.34 -5.17 -8.24
N TYR A 16 -10.60 -4.96 -8.56
CA TYR A 16 -10.98 -4.02 -9.59
C TYR A 16 -10.96 -2.60 -9.01
N LYS A 17 -10.07 -1.74 -9.54
CA LYS A 17 -9.94 -0.36 -9.07
C LYS A 17 -11.20 0.44 -9.43
N ASN A 18 -12.09 0.59 -8.46
CA ASN A 18 -13.33 1.33 -8.59
C ASN A 18 -13.82 1.80 -7.22
N ASP A 19 -13.67 3.10 -6.95
CA ASP A 19 -14.00 3.70 -5.66
C ASP A 19 -15.50 3.57 -5.29
N GLU A 20 -16.40 3.60 -6.29
CA GLU A 20 -17.85 3.44 -6.06
C GLU A 20 -18.20 2.02 -5.62
N LEU A 21 -17.43 1.03 -6.04
CA LEU A 21 -17.61 -0.38 -5.69
C LEU A 21 -16.70 -0.83 -4.54
N ASN A 22 -15.94 0.08 -3.94
CA ASN A 22 -14.96 -0.21 -2.87
C ASN A 22 -13.91 -1.25 -3.27
N ASP A 23 -13.34 -1.13 -4.48
CA ASP A 23 -12.25 -1.97 -5.00
C ASP A 23 -12.51 -3.49 -4.77
N PRO A 24 -13.59 -4.07 -5.34
CA PRO A 24 -13.97 -5.46 -5.05
C PRO A 24 -12.92 -6.46 -5.49
N LEU A 25 -12.78 -7.54 -4.71
CA LEU A 25 -11.97 -8.70 -5.09
C LEU A 25 -12.52 -9.35 -6.36
N ILE A 26 -11.60 -9.70 -7.27
CA ILE A 26 -11.91 -10.35 -8.53
C ILE A 26 -10.99 -11.55 -8.78
N ALA A 27 -11.48 -12.55 -9.50
CA ALA A 27 -10.64 -13.63 -9.99
C ALA A 27 -9.93 -13.20 -11.29
N ARG A 28 -8.83 -13.89 -11.62
CA ARG A 28 -8.11 -13.68 -12.90
C ARG A 28 -9.01 -13.89 -14.12
N GLU A 29 -9.96 -14.80 -14.02
CA GLU A 29 -10.95 -15.10 -15.04
C GLU A 29 -11.82 -13.89 -15.37
N HIS A 30 -12.20 -13.07 -14.38
CA HIS A 30 -12.91 -11.82 -14.62
C HIS A 30 -12.05 -10.86 -15.44
N ILE A 31 -10.76 -10.73 -15.11
CA ILE A 31 -9.82 -9.84 -15.83
C ILE A 31 -9.75 -10.21 -17.31
N TYR A 32 -9.71 -11.52 -17.61
CA TYR A 32 -9.62 -12.02 -18.97
C TYR A 32 -10.97 -11.94 -19.70
N ALA A 33 -12.05 -12.31 -19.04
CA ALA A 33 -13.40 -12.31 -19.62
C ALA A 33 -13.87 -10.89 -20.02
N PHE A 34 -13.45 -9.88 -19.25
CA PHE A 34 -13.77 -8.48 -19.53
C PHE A 34 -12.67 -7.73 -20.29
N ASP A 35 -11.63 -8.42 -20.73
CA ASP A 35 -10.51 -7.86 -21.50
C ASP A 35 -9.83 -6.65 -20.82
N TRP A 36 -9.82 -6.64 -19.46
CA TRP A 36 -9.17 -5.57 -18.69
C TRP A 36 -7.66 -5.63 -18.77
N ALA A 37 -7.09 -6.83 -18.80
CA ALA A 37 -5.67 -7.06 -19.03
C ALA A 37 -5.41 -8.43 -19.68
N SER A 38 -4.37 -8.48 -20.52
CA SER A 38 -3.93 -9.71 -21.14
C SER A 38 -3.22 -10.64 -20.13
N PRO A 39 -3.19 -11.97 -20.40
CA PRO A 39 -2.42 -12.90 -19.56
C PRO A 39 -0.94 -12.53 -19.42
N ILE A 40 -0.34 -11.95 -20.46
CA ILE A 40 1.06 -11.48 -20.42
C ILE A 40 1.23 -10.33 -19.44
N GLU A 41 0.30 -9.37 -19.41
CA GLU A 41 0.33 -8.26 -18.46
C GLU A 41 0.13 -8.75 -17.04
N ILE A 42 -0.83 -9.65 -16.80
CA ILE A 42 -1.08 -10.22 -15.47
C ILE A 42 0.12 -11.01 -14.94
N ASN A 43 0.76 -11.81 -15.78
CA ASN A 43 1.99 -12.52 -15.39
C ASN A 43 3.10 -11.51 -15.02
N LYS A 44 3.28 -10.46 -15.81
CA LYS A 44 4.27 -9.42 -15.52
C LYS A 44 3.97 -8.67 -14.20
N ILE A 45 2.70 -8.36 -13.94
CA ILE A 45 2.28 -7.75 -12.65
C ILE A 45 2.60 -8.72 -11.51
N THR A 46 2.22 -10.00 -11.65
CA THR A 46 2.49 -11.03 -10.65
C THR A 46 3.97 -11.13 -10.31
N ASP A 47 4.85 -11.22 -11.34
CA ASP A 47 6.30 -11.29 -11.14
C ASP A 47 6.85 -10.05 -10.44
N GLN A 48 6.34 -8.87 -10.78
CA GLN A 48 6.72 -7.62 -10.11
C GLN A 48 6.26 -7.61 -8.65
N CYS A 49 5.02 -8.02 -8.37
CA CYS A 49 4.50 -8.12 -7.00
C CYS A 49 5.38 -9.03 -6.13
N LEU A 50 5.76 -10.20 -6.62
CA LEU A 50 6.60 -11.13 -5.87
C LEU A 50 7.98 -10.53 -5.58
N ARG A 51 8.61 -9.90 -6.55
CA ARG A 51 9.91 -9.22 -6.36
C ARG A 51 9.83 -8.06 -5.37
N ILE A 52 8.74 -7.28 -5.43
CA ILE A 52 8.49 -6.19 -4.47
C ILE A 52 8.27 -6.77 -3.08
N ASN A 53 7.49 -7.86 -2.96
CA ASN A 53 7.28 -8.55 -1.69
C ASN A 53 8.61 -8.96 -1.05
N ASP A 54 9.48 -9.65 -1.79
CA ASP A 54 10.77 -10.11 -1.27
C ASP A 54 11.64 -8.96 -0.77
N PHE A 55 11.69 -7.87 -1.55
CA PHE A 55 12.42 -6.66 -1.16
C PHE A 55 11.84 -6.04 0.12
N MET A 56 10.52 -5.81 0.16
CA MET A 56 9.87 -5.14 1.28
C MET A 56 9.90 -5.99 2.55
N GLN A 57 9.71 -7.30 2.45
CA GLN A 57 9.85 -8.22 3.58
C GLN A 57 11.24 -8.11 4.21
N GLY A 58 12.29 -8.12 3.40
CA GLY A 58 13.68 -7.96 3.86
C GLY A 58 13.92 -6.60 4.51
N MET A 59 13.47 -5.52 3.87
CA MET A 59 13.63 -4.15 4.34
C MET A 59 12.95 -3.94 5.70
N PHE A 60 11.68 -4.29 5.84
CA PHE A 60 10.93 -4.11 7.08
C PHE A 60 11.43 -5.02 8.20
N LYS A 61 11.74 -6.29 7.89
CA LYS A 61 12.32 -7.22 8.86
C LYS A 61 13.65 -6.72 9.42
N GLY A 62 14.48 -6.08 8.59
CA GLY A 62 15.75 -5.50 9.00
C GLY A 62 15.64 -4.39 10.05
N VAL A 63 14.47 -3.76 10.17
CA VAL A 63 14.19 -2.69 11.14
C VAL A 63 13.15 -3.11 12.21
N GLY A 64 12.94 -4.43 12.39
CA GLY A 64 12.05 -4.96 13.42
C GLY A 64 10.56 -4.74 13.15
N ILE A 65 10.17 -4.62 11.87
CA ILE A 65 8.78 -4.50 11.43
C ILE A 65 8.38 -5.75 10.65
N LYS A 66 7.21 -6.30 10.95
CA LYS A 66 6.56 -7.37 10.22
C LYS A 66 5.64 -6.76 9.17
N LEU A 67 5.93 -7.00 7.89
CA LEU A 67 5.03 -6.70 6.79
C LEU A 67 3.99 -7.84 6.69
N VAL A 68 2.73 -7.55 7.00
CA VAL A 68 1.64 -8.54 6.97
C VAL A 68 1.11 -8.67 5.56
N ASP A 69 0.70 -7.57 4.97
CA ASP A 69 0.30 -7.44 3.58
C ASP A 69 0.46 -6.00 3.08
N PHE A 70 0.28 -5.81 1.80
CA PHE A 70 0.32 -4.50 1.18
C PHE A 70 -0.47 -4.48 -0.14
N LYS A 71 -0.95 -3.30 -0.50
CA LYS A 71 -1.64 -3.02 -1.75
C LYS A 71 -0.68 -2.37 -2.74
N LEU A 72 -0.73 -2.81 -4.00
CA LEU A 72 -0.03 -2.17 -5.12
C LEU A 72 -1.04 -1.83 -6.20
N GLU A 73 -0.83 -0.70 -6.88
CA GLU A 73 -1.59 -0.34 -8.06
C GLU A 73 -0.68 -0.33 -9.29
N PHE A 74 -1.20 -0.81 -10.42
CA PHE A 74 -0.48 -0.85 -11.67
C PHE A 74 -1.24 -0.11 -12.75
N GLY A 75 -0.51 0.55 -13.62
CA GLY A 75 -1.05 1.28 -14.75
C GLY A 75 -0.32 1.00 -16.06
N ARG A 76 -0.95 1.40 -17.17
CA ARG A 76 -0.32 1.37 -18.49
C ARG A 76 0.22 2.75 -18.82
N LEU A 77 1.53 2.85 -18.99
CA LEU A 77 2.19 4.04 -19.52
C LEU A 77 2.39 3.88 -21.02
N ASN A 78 1.90 4.87 -21.80
CA ASN A 78 2.24 4.98 -23.23
C ASN A 78 3.50 5.83 -23.37
N GLN A 79 4.58 5.21 -23.79
CA GLN A 79 5.84 5.88 -24.06
C GLN A 79 6.34 5.47 -25.44
N ASP A 80 6.56 6.44 -26.33
CA ASP A 80 7.05 6.24 -27.70
C ASP A 80 6.26 5.16 -28.50
N GLY A 81 4.93 5.18 -28.36
CA GLY A 81 4.04 4.22 -29.02
C GLY A 81 4.04 2.82 -28.41
N LYS A 82 4.78 2.60 -27.30
CA LYS A 82 4.83 1.33 -26.58
C LYS A 82 4.07 1.43 -25.27
N LYS A 83 3.22 0.43 -25.01
CA LYS A 83 2.56 0.29 -23.70
C LYS A 83 3.48 -0.45 -22.74
N LYS A 84 3.75 0.17 -21.59
CA LYS A 84 4.49 -0.43 -20.47
C LYS A 84 3.56 -0.58 -19.28
N ILE A 85 3.62 -1.71 -18.60
CA ILE A 85 3.07 -1.84 -17.24
C ILE A 85 4.07 -1.22 -16.28
N ILE A 86 3.59 -0.30 -15.46
CA ILE A 86 4.36 0.36 -14.41
C ILE A 86 3.64 0.21 -13.06
N LEU A 87 4.43 0.16 -11.99
CA LEU A 87 3.91 0.39 -10.65
C LEU A 87 3.48 1.86 -10.55
N ALA A 88 2.26 2.08 -10.08
CA ALA A 88 1.67 3.38 -9.84
C ALA A 88 1.21 3.44 -8.37
N ASP A 89 0.96 4.65 -7.88
CA ASP A 89 0.58 4.91 -6.50
C ASP A 89 1.73 4.72 -5.48
N GLU A 90 1.48 5.13 -4.23
CA GLU A 90 2.49 5.09 -3.18
C GLU A 90 2.61 3.71 -2.52
N ILE A 91 3.74 3.50 -1.87
CA ILE A 91 3.94 2.46 -0.86
C ILE A 91 4.17 3.16 0.47
N SER A 92 3.22 3.05 1.38
CA SER A 92 3.20 3.78 2.64
C SER A 92 2.49 2.97 3.73
N PRO A 93 2.51 3.41 5.00
CA PRO A 93 1.70 2.79 6.06
C PRO A 93 0.19 2.83 5.79
N ASP A 94 -0.29 3.62 4.80
CA ASP A 94 -1.68 3.62 4.34
C ASP A 94 -2.01 2.43 3.44
N THR A 95 -1.02 1.92 2.71
CA THR A 95 -1.17 0.83 1.74
C THR A 95 -0.55 -0.48 2.23
N CYS A 96 0.07 -0.48 3.43
CA CYS A 96 0.70 -1.65 4.04
C CYS A 96 0.10 -1.93 5.42
N ARG A 97 0.03 -3.20 5.83
CA ARG A 97 -0.12 -3.57 7.24
C ARG A 97 1.24 -3.90 7.83
N LEU A 98 1.63 -3.09 8.82
CA LEU A 98 2.94 -3.09 9.45
C LEU A 98 2.78 -3.30 10.94
N TRP A 99 3.38 -4.34 11.48
CA TRP A 99 3.32 -4.65 12.91
C TRP A 99 4.72 -4.67 13.51
N ASP A 100 4.84 -4.21 14.74
CA ASP A 100 6.06 -4.40 15.50
C ASP A 100 6.33 -5.90 15.74
N VAL A 101 7.55 -6.36 15.49
CA VAL A 101 7.90 -7.79 15.60
C VAL A 101 7.80 -8.28 17.03
N THR A 102 8.04 -7.41 18.03
CA THR A 102 8.13 -7.80 19.45
C THR A 102 6.80 -7.62 20.17
N SER A 103 6.15 -6.47 19.99
CA SER A 103 4.92 -6.11 20.70
C SER A 103 3.65 -6.48 19.93
N GLU A 104 3.77 -6.80 18.63
CA GLU A 104 2.67 -6.98 17.68
C GLU A 104 1.78 -5.73 17.52
N GLU A 105 2.27 -4.59 18.01
CA GLU A 105 1.59 -3.31 17.87
C GLU A 105 1.48 -2.92 16.39
N LYS A 106 0.31 -2.41 16.01
CA LYS A 106 0.04 -1.96 14.63
C LYS A 106 0.64 -0.59 14.39
N LEU A 107 1.44 -0.47 13.33
CA LEU A 107 2.16 0.74 12.95
C LEU A 107 1.62 1.36 11.66
N ASP A 108 0.41 1.02 11.28
CA ASP A 108 -0.23 1.33 10.00
C ASP A 108 -1.62 1.94 10.17
N LYS A 109 -2.32 2.16 9.05
CA LYS A 109 -3.66 2.75 9.00
C LYS A 109 -4.74 1.97 9.79
N ASP A 110 -4.50 0.71 10.13
CA ASP A 110 -5.45 -0.05 10.96
C ASP A 110 -5.61 0.55 12.36
N ARG A 111 -4.64 1.34 12.85
CA ARG A 111 -4.80 2.14 14.07
C ARG A 111 -5.97 3.10 13.97
N PHE A 112 -6.11 3.77 12.82
CA PHE A 112 -7.24 4.66 12.55
C PHE A 112 -8.54 3.87 12.35
N ARG A 113 -8.51 2.81 11.53
CA ARG A 113 -9.69 1.99 11.22
C ARG A 113 -10.28 1.30 12.44
N LYS A 114 -9.44 0.97 13.43
CA LYS A 114 -9.82 0.25 14.66
C LYS A 114 -9.87 1.16 15.89
N ASP A 115 -9.82 2.49 15.68
CA ASP A 115 -9.86 3.51 16.75
C ASP A 115 -8.82 3.28 17.88
N LEU A 116 -7.62 2.84 17.49
CA LEU A 116 -6.54 2.52 18.44
C LEU A 116 -5.74 3.78 18.86
N GLY A 117 -6.03 4.94 18.28
CA GLY A 117 -5.32 6.19 18.53
C GLY A 117 -3.86 6.23 18.03
N ASN A 118 -3.19 7.34 18.26
CA ASN A 118 -1.74 7.54 18.05
C ASN A 118 -1.25 7.16 16.63
N LEU A 119 -2.06 7.44 15.60
CA LEU A 119 -1.69 7.13 14.20
C LEU A 119 -0.42 7.86 13.76
N LEU A 120 -0.30 9.15 14.12
CA LEU A 120 0.85 9.96 13.75
C LEU A 120 2.15 9.40 14.33
N GLU A 121 2.11 9.04 15.61
CA GLU A 121 3.26 8.45 16.33
C GLU A 121 3.67 7.11 15.69
N ALA A 122 2.69 6.29 15.28
CA ALA A 122 2.96 5.03 14.59
C ALA A 122 3.68 5.25 13.24
N TYR A 123 3.22 6.23 12.46
CA TYR A 123 3.87 6.58 11.18
C TYR A 123 5.27 7.16 11.39
N GLN A 124 5.44 8.00 12.40
CA GLN A 124 6.75 8.52 12.78
C GLN A 124 7.70 7.41 13.23
N GLU A 125 7.21 6.41 13.96
CA GLU A 125 8.00 5.24 14.37
C GLU A 125 8.47 4.43 13.17
N VAL A 126 7.61 4.17 12.17
CA VAL A 126 8.02 3.53 10.91
C VAL A 126 9.10 4.34 10.21
N ALA A 127 8.90 5.65 10.07
CA ALA A 127 9.84 6.54 9.42
C ALA A 127 11.19 6.65 10.18
N ARG A 128 11.16 6.65 11.51
CA ARG A 128 12.35 6.62 12.35
C ARG A 128 13.14 5.33 12.17
N ARG A 129 12.47 4.17 12.20
CA ARG A 129 13.13 2.86 12.01
C ARG A 129 13.74 2.72 10.63
N LEU A 130 13.09 3.28 9.61
CA LEU A 130 13.62 3.34 8.25
C LEU A 130 14.70 4.42 8.04
N ASN A 131 15.06 5.16 9.10
CA ASN A 131 16.02 6.27 9.07
C ASN A 131 15.64 7.40 8.08
N ILE A 132 14.34 7.61 7.88
CA ILE A 132 13.78 8.70 7.05
C ILE A 132 13.61 9.97 7.88
N LEU A 133 13.27 9.84 9.18
CA LEU A 133 13.20 10.94 10.14
C LEU A 133 14.41 10.89 11.05
N HIS A 134 15.18 11.97 11.08
CA HIS A 134 16.19 12.19 12.11
C HIS A 134 15.53 12.63 13.43
N GLU A 135 16.11 12.26 14.57
CA GLU A 135 15.54 12.52 15.92
C GLU A 135 15.27 14.01 16.22
N GLU A 136 15.87 14.93 15.47
CA GLU A 136 15.71 16.38 15.66
C GLU A 136 14.53 17.00 14.86
N THR A 137 13.85 16.24 14.05
CA THR A 137 12.74 16.77 13.24
C THR A 137 11.44 16.76 14.05
N ASN A 138 11.26 17.77 14.90
CA ASN A 138 9.93 18.12 15.42
C ASN A 138 9.04 18.51 14.23
N VAL A 139 8.29 17.58 13.69
CA VAL A 139 7.26 17.86 12.67
C VAL A 139 6.18 18.69 13.36
N ARG A 140 6.26 20.02 13.26
CA ARG A 140 5.14 20.88 13.62
C ARG A 140 3.98 20.51 12.72
N ALA A 141 2.87 20.07 13.31
CA ALA A 141 1.63 19.82 12.59
C ALA A 141 1.31 21.05 11.72
N VAL A 142 1.39 20.87 10.40
CA VAL A 142 0.94 21.89 9.44
C VAL A 142 -0.58 21.93 9.57
N LYS A 143 -1.13 22.99 10.18
CA LYS A 143 -2.56 23.25 10.16
C LYS A 143 -2.96 23.48 8.71
N PHE A 144 -3.57 22.49 8.09
CA PHE A 144 -4.23 22.68 6.81
C PHE A 144 -5.33 23.73 6.96
N GLY A 145 -5.12 24.88 6.31
CA GLY A 145 -6.13 25.93 6.28
C GLY A 145 -7.43 25.39 5.67
N LYS A 146 -8.56 25.75 6.26
CA LYS A 146 -9.89 25.41 5.73
C LYS A 146 -9.95 25.78 4.24
N LEU A 147 -10.18 24.79 3.38
CA LEU A 147 -10.53 25.00 1.99
C LEU A 147 -11.77 25.87 1.92
N ARG A 148 -11.64 27.10 1.45
CA ARG A 148 -12.80 27.95 1.15
C ARG A 148 -13.43 27.41 -0.13
N SER A 149 -14.68 26.99 -0.05
CA SER A 149 -15.47 26.65 -1.22
C SER A 149 -15.56 27.86 -2.17
N ILE A 150 -15.08 27.69 -3.38
CA ILE A 150 -15.29 28.68 -4.46
C ILE A 150 -16.77 28.54 -4.86
N LYS A 151 -17.60 29.48 -4.40
CA LYS A 151 -18.96 29.63 -4.94
C LYS A 151 -18.83 30.14 -6.37
N ASN A 152 -19.29 29.33 -7.35
CA ASN A 152 -19.51 29.80 -8.70
C ASN A 152 -20.49 30.98 -8.68
N GLN A 153 -20.02 32.16 -9.03
CA GLN A 153 -20.90 33.25 -9.42
C GLN A 153 -21.34 33.01 -10.86
N LYS A 154 -22.65 33.07 -11.06
CA LYS A 154 -23.33 33.04 -12.35
C LYS A 154 -22.99 34.27 -13.20
#